data_21d1dd4827074d30859078b19612bf15
#
_entry.id   21d1dd4827074d30859078b19612bf15
#
_cell.length_a   1.000
_cell.length_b   1.000
_cell.length_c   1.000
_cell.angle_alpha   90.00
_cell.angle_beta   90.00
_cell.angle_gamma   90.00
#
_symmetry.space_group_name_H-M   'P 1'
#
loop_
_entity.id
_entity.type
_entity.pdbx_description
1 polymer ?
#
loop_
_entity_poly.entity_id
_entity_poly.type
_entity_poly.pdbx_seq_one_letter_code
_entity_poly.pdbx_strand_id
1 'polypeptide(L)'
;MNPLLLAACVLVTAQPDFEPTSAYTVQAIEGWTVYVHNKLLTEKKDLGERTLKLLGARLYDITRVVPGPAVEKLRKVRFWVEENPKVACACYHPSRGWLAGNGFNPEKEKSIEIGGPGNFLGWAACQPNMVLHELAHAYHHQVLGYDQPDIKACYKRAVESKSYESVLYYQGGKKRAYALNNDQEYFAELSEAYFGTNDFYPFVLPEIKEHDPEMLKVLQKVWGK
;
A
#
# COMPACT_ATOMS: atom_id res chain seq x y z
N MET A 1 40.31 -50.39 -23.32
CA MET A 1 39.45 -49.24 -23.69
C MET A 1 38.52 -49.01 -22.52
N ASN A 2 38.75 -48.00 -21.70
CA ASN A 2 37.88 -47.64 -20.58
C ASN A 2 36.81 -46.65 -21.06
N PRO A 3 35.52 -46.86 -20.82
CA PRO A 3 34.51 -45.85 -21.09
C PRO A 3 34.53 -44.83 -19.95
N LEU A 4 34.82 -43.54 -20.29
CA LEU A 4 34.56 -42.40 -19.41
C LEU A 4 33.04 -42.25 -19.20
N LEU A 5 32.59 -42.47 -17.99
CA LEU A 5 31.24 -42.03 -17.57
C LEU A 5 31.28 -40.50 -17.39
N LEU A 6 30.63 -39.76 -18.29
CA LEU A 6 30.27 -38.36 -18.04
C LEU A 6 29.14 -38.32 -17.03
N ALA A 7 29.43 -37.91 -15.81
CA ALA A 7 28.39 -37.56 -14.83
C ALA A 7 27.80 -36.18 -15.20
N ALA A 8 26.58 -36.16 -15.70
CA ALA A 8 25.82 -34.93 -15.87
C ALA A 8 25.42 -34.40 -14.49
N CYS A 9 26.07 -33.31 -14.04
CA CYS A 9 25.64 -32.56 -12.88
C CYS A 9 24.33 -31.82 -13.21
N VAL A 10 23.19 -32.36 -12.77
CA VAL A 10 21.95 -31.63 -12.82
C VAL A 10 22.02 -30.57 -11.72
N LEU A 11 22.23 -29.33 -12.10
CA LEU A 11 22.05 -28.16 -11.22
C LEU A 11 20.58 -28.08 -10.86
N VAL A 12 20.19 -28.58 -9.70
CA VAL A 12 18.89 -28.31 -9.10
C VAL A 12 18.95 -26.85 -8.64
N THR A 13 18.46 -25.95 -9.47
CA THR A 13 18.21 -24.57 -9.03
C THR A 13 17.04 -24.62 -8.06
N ALA A 14 17.27 -24.26 -6.79
CA ALA A 14 16.21 -24.09 -5.83
C ALA A 14 15.15 -23.13 -6.42
N GLN A 15 13.89 -23.54 -6.43
CA GLN A 15 12.82 -22.65 -6.85
C GLN A 15 12.75 -21.46 -5.87
N PRO A 16 12.55 -20.25 -6.39
CA PRO A 16 12.40 -19.08 -5.52
C PRO A 16 11.17 -19.25 -4.62
N ASP A 17 11.24 -18.73 -3.39
CA ASP A 17 10.14 -18.74 -2.38
C ASP A 17 8.94 -17.86 -2.77
N PHE A 18 8.86 -17.40 -4.01
CA PHE A 18 7.79 -16.54 -4.52
C PHE A 18 7.32 -16.97 -5.91
N GLU A 19 6.10 -16.61 -6.25
CA GLU A 19 5.55 -16.86 -7.58
C GLU A 19 6.21 -15.95 -8.63
N PRO A 20 6.66 -16.50 -9.78
CA PRO A 20 7.27 -15.71 -10.84
C PRO A 20 6.23 -14.80 -11.52
N THR A 21 6.68 -13.69 -12.11
CA THR A 21 5.79 -12.74 -12.81
C THR A 21 4.94 -13.38 -13.93
N SER A 22 5.44 -14.46 -14.54
CA SER A 22 4.67 -15.25 -15.53
C SER A 22 3.44 -15.96 -14.96
N ALA A 23 3.31 -16.07 -13.63
CA ALA A 23 2.12 -16.61 -12.99
C ALA A 23 0.94 -15.61 -12.88
N TYR A 24 1.11 -14.39 -13.43
CA TYR A 24 0.14 -13.33 -13.34
C TYR A 24 -0.38 -12.92 -14.71
N THR A 25 -1.68 -12.61 -14.77
CA THR A 25 -2.33 -11.94 -15.90
C THR A 25 -2.42 -10.46 -15.61
N VAL A 26 -2.03 -9.63 -16.58
CA VAL A 26 -2.06 -8.17 -16.46
C VAL A 26 -3.42 -7.65 -16.90
N GLN A 27 -4.02 -6.78 -16.10
CA GLN A 27 -5.28 -6.10 -16.38
C GLN A 27 -5.13 -4.59 -16.16
N ALA A 28 -5.97 -3.79 -16.81
CA ALA A 28 -6.11 -2.37 -16.53
C ALA A 28 -7.39 -2.14 -15.72
N ILE A 29 -7.26 -1.48 -14.55
CA ILE A 29 -8.39 -1.14 -13.67
C ILE A 29 -8.29 0.35 -13.33
N GLU A 30 -9.29 1.15 -13.71
CA GLU A 30 -9.35 2.61 -13.49
C GLU A 30 -8.07 3.36 -13.96
N GLY A 31 -7.37 2.80 -14.95
CA GLY A 31 -6.12 3.34 -15.49
C GLY A 31 -4.85 2.86 -14.79
N TRP A 32 -4.96 2.01 -13.78
CA TRP A 32 -3.81 1.33 -13.14
C TRP A 32 -3.50 -0.01 -13.78
N THR A 33 -2.22 -0.36 -13.84
CA THR A 33 -1.75 -1.70 -14.22
C THR A 33 -1.84 -2.63 -13.01
N VAL A 34 -2.61 -3.72 -13.14
CA VAL A 34 -2.85 -4.71 -12.07
C VAL A 34 -2.42 -6.08 -12.53
N TYR A 35 -1.45 -6.68 -11.84
CA TYR A 35 -0.99 -8.04 -11.98
C TYR A 35 -1.85 -8.95 -11.09
N VAL A 36 -2.67 -9.81 -11.68
CA VAL A 36 -3.57 -10.72 -10.96
C VAL A 36 -3.04 -12.13 -11.07
N HIS A 37 -2.76 -12.76 -9.93
CA HIS A 37 -2.28 -14.14 -9.92
C HIS A 37 -3.33 -15.08 -10.55
N ASN A 38 -2.89 -15.96 -11.45
CA ASN A 38 -3.77 -16.81 -12.27
C ASN A 38 -4.70 -17.70 -11.43
N LYS A 39 -4.30 -18.13 -10.22
CA LYS A 39 -5.18 -18.88 -9.30
C LYS A 39 -6.44 -18.09 -8.90
N LEU A 40 -6.35 -16.76 -8.77
CA LEU A 40 -7.50 -15.90 -8.48
C LEU A 40 -8.42 -15.71 -9.68
N LEU A 41 -7.96 -16.06 -10.88
CA LEU A 41 -8.78 -16.01 -12.11
C LEU A 41 -9.38 -17.38 -12.45
N THR A 42 -8.92 -18.45 -11.83
CA THR A 42 -9.32 -19.84 -12.13
C THR A 42 -9.86 -20.57 -10.91
N GLU A 43 -9.00 -21.05 -10.02
CA GLU A 43 -9.34 -21.91 -8.88
C GLU A 43 -10.13 -21.15 -7.79
N LYS A 44 -9.81 -19.86 -7.59
CA LYS A 44 -10.40 -18.98 -6.55
C LYS A 44 -11.12 -17.78 -7.19
N LYS A 45 -11.84 -18.04 -8.26
CA LYS A 45 -12.47 -17.04 -9.12
C LYS A 45 -13.39 -16.09 -8.36
N ASP A 46 -14.25 -16.58 -7.46
CA ASP A 46 -15.14 -15.74 -6.64
C ASP A 46 -14.34 -14.75 -5.78
N LEU A 47 -13.28 -15.21 -5.12
CA LEU A 47 -12.40 -14.36 -4.31
C LEU A 47 -11.72 -13.30 -5.19
N GLY A 48 -11.19 -13.72 -6.35
CA GLY A 48 -10.54 -12.82 -7.29
C GLY A 48 -11.49 -11.74 -7.83
N GLU A 49 -12.66 -12.12 -8.33
CA GLU A 49 -13.66 -11.19 -8.87
C GLU A 49 -14.11 -10.15 -7.84
N ARG A 50 -14.41 -10.58 -6.61
CA ARG A 50 -14.79 -9.67 -5.51
C ARG A 50 -13.67 -8.72 -5.12
N THR A 51 -12.44 -9.21 -5.07
CA THR A 51 -11.25 -8.39 -4.76
C THR A 51 -11.03 -7.34 -5.83
N LEU A 52 -11.06 -7.71 -7.12
CA LEU A 52 -10.87 -6.79 -8.23
C LEU A 52 -12.01 -5.76 -8.33
N LYS A 53 -13.25 -6.17 -8.05
CA LYS A 53 -14.40 -5.26 -7.99
C LYS A 53 -14.23 -4.20 -6.88
N LEU A 54 -13.80 -4.62 -5.68
CA LEU A 54 -13.54 -3.70 -4.57
C LEU A 54 -12.36 -2.78 -4.90
N LEU A 55 -11.26 -3.31 -5.44
CA LEU A 55 -10.11 -2.52 -5.85
C LEU A 55 -10.52 -1.45 -6.88
N GLY A 56 -11.29 -1.83 -7.89
CA GLY A 56 -11.81 -0.90 -8.91
C GLY A 56 -12.64 0.22 -8.27
N ALA A 57 -13.54 -0.11 -7.35
CA ALA A 57 -14.34 0.90 -6.64
C ALA A 57 -13.45 1.87 -5.85
N ARG A 58 -12.44 1.39 -5.12
CA ARG A 58 -11.51 2.23 -4.36
C ARG A 58 -10.64 3.12 -5.26
N LEU A 59 -10.14 2.58 -6.37
CA LEU A 59 -9.38 3.35 -7.35
C LEU A 59 -10.24 4.43 -8.02
N TYR A 60 -11.50 4.11 -8.35
CA TYR A 60 -12.45 5.09 -8.86
C TYR A 60 -12.70 6.22 -7.85
N ASP A 61 -12.95 5.89 -6.57
CA ASP A 61 -13.14 6.91 -5.51
C ASP A 61 -11.91 7.83 -5.40
N ILE A 62 -10.69 7.27 -5.48
CA ILE A 62 -9.45 8.04 -5.45
C ILE A 62 -9.39 9.03 -6.62
N THR A 63 -9.81 8.65 -7.83
CA THR A 63 -9.83 9.57 -8.99
C THR A 63 -10.78 10.74 -8.81
N ARG A 64 -11.78 10.63 -7.93
CA ARG A 64 -12.77 11.69 -7.67
C ARG A 64 -12.30 12.70 -6.62
N VAL A 65 -11.46 12.30 -5.68
CA VAL A 65 -11.09 13.13 -4.53
C VAL A 65 -9.66 13.67 -4.60
N VAL A 66 -8.74 12.89 -5.19
CA VAL A 66 -7.34 13.28 -5.36
C VAL A 66 -7.18 14.15 -6.61
N PRO A 67 -6.40 15.26 -6.57
CA PRO A 67 -6.17 16.11 -7.73
C PRO A 67 -5.59 15.35 -8.93
N GLY A 68 -6.09 15.68 -10.15
CA GLY A 68 -5.71 14.99 -11.40
C GLY A 68 -4.20 14.82 -11.61
N PRO A 69 -3.37 15.88 -11.44
CA PRO A 69 -1.91 15.73 -11.58
C PRO A 69 -1.26 14.74 -10.59
N ALA A 70 -1.83 14.58 -9.39
CA ALA A 70 -1.38 13.57 -8.45
C ALA A 70 -1.86 12.17 -8.87
N VAL A 71 -3.11 12.03 -9.32
CA VAL A 71 -3.65 10.76 -9.87
C VAL A 71 -2.79 10.26 -11.04
N GLU A 72 -2.33 11.13 -11.95
CA GLU A 72 -1.45 10.73 -13.05
C GLU A 72 -0.13 10.13 -12.57
N LYS A 73 0.42 10.64 -11.46
CA LYS A 73 1.62 10.08 -10.83
C LYS A 73 1.31 8.74 -10.15
N LEU A 74 0.19 8.65 -9.43
CA LEU A 74 -0.25 7.44 -8.75
C LEU A 74 -0.55 6.30 -9.72
N ARG A 75 -1.07 6.57 -10.92
CA ARG A 75 -1.33 5.56 -11.95
C ARG A 75 -0.07 4.84 -12.46
N LYS A 76 1.11 5.36 -12.18
CA LYS A 76 2.39 4.69 -12.47
C LYS A 76 2.73 3.60 -11.47
N VAL A 77 2.07 3.56 -10.32
CA VAL A 77 2.23 2.53 -9.30
C VAL A 77 1.43 1.30 -9.72
N ARG A 78 2.10 0.16 -9.86
CA ARG A 78 1.48 -1.11 -10.21
C ARG A 78 0.86 -1.75 -8.99
N PHE A 79 -0.20 -2.54 -9.20
CA PHE A 79 -0.78 -3.41 -8.18
C PHE A 79 -0.46 -4.87 -8.49
N TRP A 80 -0.29 -5.66 -7.45
CA TRP A 80 -0.19 -7.11 -7.48
C TRP A 80 -1.27 -7.68 -6.56
N VAL A 81 -2.05 -8.61 -7.09
CA VAL A 81 -3.16 -9.24 -6.35
C VAL A 81 -2.96 -10.74 -6.34
N GLU A 82 -2.70 -11.28 -5.16
CA GLU A 82 -2.44 -12.70 -4.94
C GLU A 82 -2.77 -13.11 -3.51
N GLU A 83 -2.66 -14.39 -3.19
CA GLU A 83 -2.61 -14.87 -1.81
C GLU A 83 -1.15 -15.07 -1.40
N ASN A 84 -0.64 -14.17 -0.59
CA ASN A 84 0.70 -14.22 -0.03
C ASN A 84 0.61 -14.20 1.50
N PRO A 85 0.91 -15.30 2.21
CA PRO A 85 0.80 -15.37 3.67
C PRO A 85 1.74 -14.41 4.42
N LYS A 86 2.73 -13.84 3.73
CA LYS A 86 3.64 -12.83 4.30
C LYS A 86 3.01 -11.44 4.36
N VAL A 87 1.88 -11.20 3.65
CA VAL A 87 1.18 -9.93 3.57
C VAL A 87 -0.24 -10.09 4.11
N ALA A 88 -0.49 -9.50 5.28
CA ALA A 88 -1.78 -9.69 5.95
C ALA A 88 -2.97 -9.14 5.14
N CYS A 89 -2.81 -7.99 4.48
CA CYS A 89 -3.83 -7.37 3.65
C CYS A 89 -3.23 -6.73 2.40
N ALA A 90 -2.70 -5.52 2.52
CA ALA A 90 -1.99 -4.82 1.46
C ALA A 90 -0.70 -4.20 2.00
N CYS A 91 0.28 -3.95 1.13
CA CYS A 91 1.47 -3.19 1.47
C CYS A 91 2.15 -2.60 0.22
N TYR A 92 2.78 -1.44 0.39
CA TYR A 92 3.67 -0.85 -0.59
C TYR A 92 5.10 -1.38 -0.43
N HIS A 93 5.76 -1.72 -1.51
CA HIS A 93 7.12 -2.27 -1.53
C HIS A 93 8.15 -1.25 -2.06
N PRO A 94 8.88 -0.53 -1.20
CA PRO A 94 9.82 0.50 -1.66
C PRO A 94 11.14 -0.06 -2.23
N SER A 95 11.57 -1.26 -1.84
CA SER A 95 12.95 -1.73 -2.03
C SER A 95 13.04 -3.11 -2.67
N ARG A 96 13.67 -3.16 -3.85
CA ARG A 96 14.01 -4.41 -4.56
C ARG A 96 14.92 -5.33 -3.73
N GLY A 97 15.90 -4.75 -3.05
CA GLY A 97 16.86 -5.53 -2.25
C GLY A 97 16.19 -6.17 -1.03
N TRP A 98 15.27 -5.43 -0.37
CA TRP A 98 14.49 -5.98 0.73
C TRP A 98 13.59 -7.13 0.26
N LEU A 99 12.89 -6.96 -0.85
CA LEU A 99 12.04 -7.99 -1.44
C LEU A 99 12.83 -9.28 -1.71
N ALA A 100 13.97 -9.17 -2.38
CA ALA A 100 14.83 -10.32 -2.68
C ALA A 100 15.31 -11.03 -1.41
N GLY A 101 15.75 -10.26 -0.40
CA GLY A 101 16.26 -10.80 0.87
C GLY A 101 15.18 -11.45 1.75
N ASN A 102 13.89 -11.16 1.52
CA ASN A 102 12.76 -11.68 2.31
C ASN A 102 11.88 -12.67 1.53
N GLY A 103 12.36 -13.18 0.39
CA GLY A 103 11.65 -14.18 -0.40
C GLY A 103 10.37 -13.67 -1.05
N PHE A 104 10.35 -12.40 -1.47
CA PHE A 104 9.33 -11.80 -2.32
C PHE A 104 9.84 -11.68 -3.75
N ASN A 105 8.93 -11.60 -4.71
CA ASN A 105 9.29 -11.29 -6.09
C ASN A 105 9.87 -9.86 -6.19
N PRO A 106 11.17 -9.70 -6.58
CA PRO A 106 11.82 -8.39 -6.66
C PRO A 106 11.19 -7.43 -7.68
N GLU A 107 10.39 -7.95 -8.62
CA GLU A 107 9.68 -7.13 -9.61
C GLU A 107 8.51 -6.33 -9.03
N LYS A 108 8.10 -6.64 -7.79
CA LYS A 108 7.12 -5.86 -7.02
C LYS A 108 7.69 -4.56 -6.45
N GLU A 109 8.97 -4.27 -6.68
CA GLU A 109 9.55 -2.98 -6.26
C GLU A 109 8.71 -1.80 -6.77
N LYS A 110 8.50 -0.81 -5.89
CA LYS A 110 7.69 0.40 -6.15
C LYS A 110 6.26 0.10 -6.59
N SER A 111 5.71 -0.99 -6.10
CA SER A 111 4.34 -1.45 -6.37
C SER A 111 3.60 -1.71 -5.06
N ILE A 112 2.29 -1.83 -5.15
CA ILE A 112 1.42 -2.23 -4.04
C ILE A 112 1.04 -3.69 -4.24
N GLU A 113 1.13 -4.49 -3.18
CA GLU A 113 0.67 -5.87 -3.14
C GLU A 113 -0.57 -5.99 -2.27
N ILE A 114 -1.65 -6.53 -2.81
CA ILE A 114 -2.79 -7.06 -2.07
C ILE A 114 -2.54 -8.56 -1.92
N GLY A 115 -1.80 -8.93 -0.87
CA GLY A 115 -1.41 -10.31 -0.61
C GLY A 115 -2.41 -11.07 0.25
N GLY A 116 -3.33 -10.35 0.91
CA GLY A 116 -4.42 -10.91 1.69
C GLY A 116 -5.80 -10.55 1.15
N PRO A 117 -6.25 -11.08 -0.02
CA PRO A 117 -7.52 -10.72 -0.65
C PRO A 117 -8.74 -10.91 0.28
N GLY A 118 -8.74 -11.97 1.09
CA GLY A 118 -9.80 -12.20 2.08
C GLY A 118 -9.86 -11.10 3.14
N ASN A 119 -8.73 -10.71 3.68
CA ASN A 119 -8.64 -9.59 4.64
C ASN A 119 -8.95 -8.25 3.98
N PHE A 120 -8.50 -8.04 2.75
CA PHE A 120 -8.83 -6.83 1.98
C PHE A 120 -10.35 -6.63 1.86
N LEU A 121 -11.09 -7.70 1.56
CA LEU A 121 -12.56 -7.68 1.55
C LEU A 121 -13.16 -7.49 2.94
N GLY A 122 -12.61 -8.18 3.96
CA GLY A 122 -13.12 -8.12 5.34
C GLY A 122 -12.88 -6.77 6.03
N TRP A 123 -11.71 -6.15 5.77
CA TRP A 123 -11.32 -4.88 6.41
C TRP A 123 -11.86 -3.64 5.70
N ALA A 124 -12.47 -3.80 4.54
CA ALA A 124 -13.00 -2.68 3.75
C ALA A 124 -14.02 -1.79 4.49
N ALA A 125 -14.69 -2.33 5.53
CA ALA A 125 -15.63 -1.57 6.35
C ALA A 125 -14.94 -0.74 7.44
N CYS A 126 -13.77 -1.18 7.91
CA CYS A 126 -13.03 -0.53 9.01
C CYS A 126 -11.84 0.31 8.52
N GLN A 127 -11.27 -0.07 7.38
CA GLN A 127 -10.19 0.67 6.71
C GLN A 127 -10.58 0.94 5.25
N PRO A 128 -11.57 1.81 5.02
CA PRO A 128 -12.12 2.03 3.68
C PRO A 128 -11.11 2.62 2.71
N ASN A 129 -10.09 3.34 3.21
CA ASN A 129 -9.09 4.02 2.41
C ASN A 129 -7.73 3.31 2.35
N MET A 130 -7.64 2.02 2.71
CA MET A 130 -6.38 1.26 2.65
C MET A 130 -5.66 1.36 1.30
N VAL A 131 -6.38 1.37 0.17
CA VAL A 131 -5.77 1.54 -1.16
C VAL A 131 -5.13 2.93 -1.29
N LEU A 132 -5.75 3.97 -0.74
CA LEU A 132 -5.18 5.32 -0.69
C LEU A 132 -3.98 5.39 0.25
N HIS A 133 -4.03 4.70 1.39
CA HIS A 133 -2.91 4.57 2.33
C HIS A 133 -1.65 4.06 1.62
N GLU A 134 -1.75 2.94 0.94
CA GLU A 134 -0.62 2.36 0.20
C GLU A 134 -0.14 3.24 -0.96
N LEU A 135 -1.08 3.90 -1.65
CA LEU A 135 -0.75 4.89 -2.67
C LEU A 135 -0.09 6.15 -2.09
N ALA A 136 -0.43 6.55 -0.86
CA ALA A 136 0.23 7.64 -0.17
C ALA A 136 1.68 7.30 0.19
N HIS A 137 1.96 6.06 0.62
CA HIS A 137 3.35 5.58 0.75
C HIS A 137 4.11 5.66 -0.57
N ALA A 138 3.49 5.21 -1.67
CA ALA A 138 4.09 5.29 -2.99
C ALA A 138 4.35 6.75 -3.42
N TYR A 139 3.41 7.65 -3.16
CA TYR A 139 3.54 9.08 -3.46
C TYR A 139 4.65 9.72 -2.62
N HIS A 140 4.67 9.45 -1.31
CA HIS A 140 5.72 9.91 -0.41
C HIS A 140 7.10 9.47 -0.90
N HIS A 141 7.25 8.16 -1.22
CA HIS A 141 8.54 7.61 -1.68
C HIS A 141 8.97 8.13 -3.05
N GLN A 142 8.09 8.02 -4.06
CA GLN A 142 8.47 8.19 -5.46
C GLN A 142 8.35 9.63 -5.97
N VAL A 143 7.53 10.47 -5.33
CA VAL A 143 7.22 11.83 -5.78
C VAL A 143 7.84 12.87 -4.87
N LEU A 144 7.70 12.70 -3.54
CA LEU A 144 8.16 13.67 -2.56
C LEU A 144 9.58 13.38 -2.07
N GLY A 145 9.95 12.09 -2.03
CA GLY A 145 11.12 11.58 -1.31
C GLY A 145 10.85 11.43 0.19
N TYR A 146 11.34 10.33 0.79
CA TYR A 146 11.17 10.08 2.24
C TYR A 146 11.89 11.10 3.14
N ASP A 147 12.75 11.94 2.57
CA ASP A 147 13.42 13.02 3.29
C ASP A 147 12.68 14.36 3.24
N GLN A 148 11.39 14.34 2.86
CA GLN A 148 10.57 15.55 2.77
C GLN A 148 10.52 16.29 4.14
N PRO A 149 11.12 17.49 4.24
CA PRO A 149 11.39 18.11 5.54
C PRO A 149 10.13 18.58 6.27
N ASP A 150 9.10 19.02 5.53
CA ASP A 150 7.86 19.51 6.13
C ASP A 150 7.10 18.36 6.82
N ILE A 151 7.05 17.16 6.19
CA ILE A 151 6.42 15.96 6.77
C ILE A 151 7.18 15.55 8.03
N LYS A 152 8.51 15.45 7.96
CA LYS A 152 9.35 15.10 9.13
C LYS A 152 9.19 16.08 10.28
N ALA A 153 9.10 17.38 9.99
CA ALA A 153 8.90 18.40 11.01
C ALA A 153 7.52 18.27 11.69
N CYS A 154 6.45 17.97 10.91
CA CYS A 154 5.13 17.73 11.47
C CYS A 154 5.10 16.46 12.32
N TYR A 155 5.65 15.36 11.83
CA TYR A 155 5.77 14.11 12.60
C TYR A 155 6.52 14.30 13.92
N LYS A 156 7.67 14.99 13.90
CA LYS A 156 8.43 15.30 15.10
C LYS A 156 7.57 16.05 16.13
N ARG A 157 6.82 17.08 15.72
CA ARG A 157 5.90 17.81 16.61
C ARG A 157 4.79 16.90 17.16
N ALA A 158 4.22 16.03 16.33
CA ALA A 158 3.18 15.09 16.76
C ALA A 158 3.71 14.15 17.86
N VAL A 159 4.95 13.65 17.72
CA VAL A 159 5.63 12.83 18.73
C VAL A 159 5.91 13.62 20.01
N GLU A 160 6.49 14.83 19.90
CA GLU A 160 6.88 15.67 21.03
C GLU A 160 5.67 16.18 21.84
N SER A 161 4.58 16.54 21.15
CA SER A 161 3.33 17.00 21.79
C SER A 161 2.51 15.87 22.40
N LYS A 162 2.79 14.61 22.03
CA LYS A 162 2.01 13.42 22.40
C LYS A 162 0.54 13.49 21.98
N SER A 163 0.20 14.33 21.00
CA SER A 163 -1.18 14.56 20.58
C SER A 163 -1.86 13.31 19.98
N TYR A 164 -1.08 12.35 19.49
CA TYR A 164 -1.55 11.10 18.91
C TYR A 164 -1.37 9.87 19.82
N GLU A 165 -0.88 10.04 21.06
CA GLU A 165 -0.65 8.90 21.98
C GLU A 165 -1.96 8.28 22.50
N SER A 166 -3.05 9.03 22.51
CA SER A 166 -4.34 8.56 23.03
C SER A 166 -5.50 9.23 22.27
N VAL A 167 -5.76 8.76 21.06
CA VAL A 167 -6.82 9.27 20.19
C VAL A 167 -7.98 8.28 20.08
N LEU A 168 -9.14 8.74 19.62
CA LEU A 168 -10.27 7.87 19.35
C LEU A 168 -9.92 6.86 18.25
N TYR A 169 -10.44 5.65 18.39
CA TYR A 169 -10.31 4.57 17.43
C TYR A 169 -11.68 4.14 16.92
N TYR A 170 -11.82 3.77 15.65
CA TYR A 170 -13.12 3.52 15.02
C TYR A 170 -13.96 2.44 15.73
N GLN A 171 -13.33 1.46 16.39
CA GLN A 171 -14.05 0.45 17.20
C GLN A 171 -14.42 0.95 18.60
N GLY A 172 -14.19 2.22 18.89
CA GLY A 172 -14.40 2.81 20.20
C GLY A 172 -13.19 2.77 21.12
N GLY A 173 -13.23 3.59 22.18
CA GLY A 173 -12.12 3.79 23.09
C GLY A 173 -11.01 4.65 22.50
N LYS A 174 -9.90 4.73 23.24
CA LYS A 174 -8.71 5.48 22.82
C LYS A 174 -7.50 4.55 22.70
N LYS A 175 -6.69 4.79 21.68
CA LYS A 175 -5.42 4.05 21.42
C LYS A 175 -4.36 5.02 20.94
N ARG A 176 -3.11 4.59 21.01
CA ARG A 176 -2.01 5.23 20.29
C ARG A 176 -2.26 5.10 18.79
N ALA A 177 -2.24 6.22 18.07
CA ALA A 177 -2.48 6.21 16.62
C ALA A 177 -1.37 5.44 15.88
N TYR A 178 -1.75 4.75 14.83
CA TYR A 178 -0.82 4.07 13.93
C TYR A 178 0.15 5.06 13.25
N ALA A 179 -0.31 6.28 13.01
CA ALA A 179 0.46 7.43 12.53
C ALA A 179 1.76 7.70 13.32
N LEU A 180 1.85 7.32 14.61
CA LEU A 180 3.06 7.51 15.39
C LEU A 180 4.16 6.47 15.16
N ASN A 181 3.96 5.46 14.32
CA ASN A 181 4.99 4.44 14.08
C ASN A 181 6.22 5.01 13.37
N ASN A 182 6.01 5.87 12.37
CA ASN A 182 7.04 6.62 11.65
C ASN A 182 6.39 7.75 10.82
N ASP A 183 7.21 8.60 10.21
CA ASP A 183 6.75 9.72 9.37
C ASP A 183 6.05 9.27 8.08
N GLN A 184 6.29 8.06 7.62
CA GLN A 184 5.65 7.49 6.44
C GLN A 184 4.20 7.09 6.74
N GLU A 185 3.98 6.40 7.88
CA GLU A 185 2.64 6.07 8.37
C GLU A 185 1.85 7.34 8.74
N TYR A 186 2.51 8.30 9.36
CA TYR A 186 1.89 9.58 9.68
C TYR A 186 1.37 10.29 8.43
N PHE A 187 2.14 10.32 7.34
CA PHE A 187 1.70 10.90 6.08
C PHE A 187 0.56 10.10 5.44
N ALA A 188 0.63 8.76 5.47
CA ALA A 188 -0.39 7.90 4.87
C ALA A 188 -1.73 8.01 5.61
N GLU A 189 -1.74 7.86 6.94
CA GLU A 189 -2.92 8.00 7.81
C GLU A 189 -3.60 9.38 7.65
N LEU A 190 -2.81 10.47 7.65
CA LEU A 190 -3.36 11.81 7.50
C LEU A 190 -3.82 12.09 6.05
N SER A 191 -3.29 11.39 5.05
CA SER A 191 -3.81 11.43 3.69
C SER A 191 -5.16 10.72 3.57
N GLU A 192 -5.39 9.61 4.31
CA GLU A 192 -6.70 8.97 4.40
C GLU A 192 -7.75 9.93 4.98
N ALA A 193 -7.46 10.56 6.11
CA ALA A 193 -8.35 11.54 6.73
C ALA A 193 -8.57 12.79 5.87
N TYR A 194 -7.58 13.19 5.08
CA TYR A 194 -7.63 14.35 4.20
C TYR A 194 -8.56 14.17 3.01
N PHE A 195 -8.55 12.98 2.40
CA PHE A 195 -9.35 12.67 1.21
C PHE A 195 -10.62 11.86 1.48
N GLY A 196 -10.72 11.26 2.66
CA GLY A 196 -11.82 10.35 2.99
C GLY A 196 -11.97 10.14 4.48
N THR A 197 -11.71 8.92 4.95
CA THR A 197 -11.88 8.54 6.36
C THR A 197 -10.73 7.65 6.81
N ASN A 198 -10.10 8.01 7.93
CA ASN A 198 -9.12 7.21 8.66
C ASN A 198 -9.78 6.36 9.74
N ASP A 199 -9.10 5.34 10.26
CA ASP A 199 -9.59 4.49 11.37
C ASP A 199 -9.12 4.96 12.76
N PHE A 200 -8.17 5.92 12.82
CA PHE A 200 -7.79 6.68 14.01
C PHE A 200 -8.16 8.16 13.87
N TYR A 201 -8.47 8.81 14.99
CA TYR A 201 -8.66 10.27 15.00
C TYR A 201 -7.31 10.99 14.77
N PRO A 202 -7.36 12.00 13.86
CA PRO A 202 -8.48 12.59 13.15
C PRO A 202 -9.00 11.68 12.05
N PHE A 203 -10.35 11.49 12.03
CA PHE A 203 -10.99 10.60 11.06
C PHE A 203 -11.21 11.25 9.71
N VAL A 204 -11.43 12.57 9.68
CA VAL A 204 -11.79 13.34 8.48
C VAL A 204 -11.11 14.71 8.46
N LEU A 205 -11.08 15.34 7.28
CA LEU A 205 -10.42 16.62 7.04
C LEU A 205 -10.76 17.74 8.04
N PRO A 206 -12.04 18.00 8.43
CA PRO A 206 -12.32 19.02 9.43
C PRO A 206 -11.62 18.79 10.78
N GLU A 207 -11.47 17.54 11.17
CA GLU A 207 -10.78 17.17 12.41
C GLU A 207 -9.25 17.34 12.31
N ILE A 208 -8.65 17.13 11.12
CA ILE A 208 -7.23 17.49 10.90
C ILE A 208 -7.02 18.98 11.14
N LYS A 209 -7.95 19.81 10.66
CA LYS A 209 -7.86 21.28 10.82
C LYS A 209 -7.80 21.70 12.30
N GLU A 210 -8.47 20.99 13.17
CA GLU A 210 -8.48 21.26 14.61
C GLU A 210 -7.30 20.60 15.33
N HIS A 211 -7.01 19.36 14.99
CA HIS A 211 -6.03 18.52 15.69
C HIS A 211 -4.57 18.77 15.23
N ASP A 212 -4.37 18.93 13.93
CA ASP A 212 -3.04 19.09 13.32
C ASP A 212 -3.05 20.08 12.14
N PRO A 213 -3.31 21.37 12.38
CA PRO A 213 -3.41 22.38 11.33
C PRO A 213 -2.13 22.55 10.53
N GLU A 214 -0.96 22.26 11.10
CA GLU A 214 0.31 22.36 10.38
C GLU A 214 0.47 21.23 9.37
N MET A 215 0.09 20.00 9.74
CA MET A 215 0.08 18.90 8.79
C MET A 215 -0.96 19.11 7.69
N LEU A 216 -2.12 19.74 8.01
CA LEU A 216 -3.09 20.11 6.98
C LEU A 216 -2.48 21.00 5.90
N LYS A 217 -1.68 22.02 6.28
CA LYS A 217 -0.99 22.90 5.31
C LYS A 217 -0.01 22.10 4.43
N VAL A 218 0.70 21.15 5.03
CA VAL A 218 1.61 20.27 4.29
C VAL A 218 0.84 19.40 3.30
N LEU A 219 -0.26 18.76 3.72
CA LEU A 219 -1.11 17.95 2.84
C LEU A 219 -1.64 18.77 1.65
N GLN A 220 -2.15 19.98 1.91
CA GLN A 220 -2.60 20.88 0.85
C GLN A 220 -1.49 21.19 -0.16
N LYS A 221 -0.30 21.51 0.33
CA LYS A 221 0.86 21.82 -0.50
C LYS A 221 1.30 20.64 -1.36
N VAL A 222 1.46 19.45 -0.75
CA VAL A 222 2.07 18.30 -1.43
C VAL A 222 1.10 17.56 -2.36
N TRP A 223 -0.18 17.56 -2.04
CA TRP A 223 -1.22 16.99 -2.91
C TRP A 223 -1.73 17.96 -3.97
N GLY A 224 -1.42 19.29 -3.84
CA GLY A 224 -1.76 20.29 -4.84
C GLY A 224 -3.22 20.74 -4.80
N LYS A 225 -3.77 20.94 -3.59
CA LYS A 225 -5.16 21.34 -3.40
C LYS A 225 -5.25 22.66 -2.67
#